data_30cefaf0d5431864bb4ed013b81e3b3c
#
_entry.id   30cefaf0d5431864bb4ed013b81e3b3c
#
_cell.length_a   1.000
_cell.length_b   1.000
_cell.length_c   1.000
_cell.angle_alpha   90.00
_cell.angle_beta   90.00
_cell.angle_gamma   90.00
#
_symmetry.space_group_name_H-M   'P 1'
#
loop_
_entity.id
_entity.type
_entity.pdbx_description
1 polymer ?
#
loop_
_entity_poly.entity_id
_entity_poly.type
_entity_poly.pdbx_seq_one_letter_code
_entity_poly.pdbx_strand_id
1 'polypeptide(L)'
;TMTKQNPRFDPPELWILGSAGDYFGEFMAGGIAVICGYEAQNSENILGYRPFVGMVGGKVFFRGPHCGYSETDAKLIPLGDEAWNWLLENIRIYLDRIGRSELVALFAERSQWQLLVARSPQEKITRPMRSLDSFRSQIWDQELGRGGLIGDLSDLDRSPIALITSGHLRRFIP
;
A
#
# COMPACT_ATOMS: atom_id res chain seq x y z
N THR A 1 -5.54 -6.34 -8.24
CA THR A 1 -5.80 -4.89 -8.40
C THR A 1 -7.26 -4.66 -8.63
N MET A 2 -7.86 -3.81 -7.83
CA MET A 2 -9.26 -3.45 -8.00
C MET A 2 -9.40 -2.45 -9.14
N THR A 3 -10.33 -2.73 -10.05
CA THR A 3 -10.54 -1.94 -11.27
C THR A 3 -11.10 -0.56 -10.97
N LYS A 4 -10.95 0.35 -11.95
CA LYS A 4 -11.56 1.66 -11.92
C LYS A 4 -13.07 1.55 -11.68
N GLN A 5 -13.60 2.36 -10.77
CA GLN A 5 -15.01 2.34 -10.41
C GLN A 5 -15.90 2.57 -11.64
N ASN A 6 -16.80 1.66 -11.88
CA ASN A 6 -17.88 1.84 -12.84
C ASN A 6 -19.12 2.35 -12.08
N PRO A 7 -19.65 3.55 -12.39
CA PRO A 7 -20.73 4.13 -11.62
C PRO A 7 -22.06 3.35 -11.68
N ARG A 8 -22.13 2.30 -12.51
CA ARG A 8 -23.31 1.41 -12.60
C ARG A 8 -23.27 0.27 -11.57
N PHE A 9 -22.18 0.08 -10.87
CA PHE A 9 -22.00 -1.00 -9.91
C PHE A 9 -21.43 -0.44 -8.61
N ASP A 10 -21.82 -1.07 -7.51
CA ASP A 10 -21.18 -0.80 -6.23
C ASP A 10 -19.69 -1.08 -6.30
N PRO A 11 -18.85 -0.30 -5.60
CA PRO A 11 -17.42 -0.54 -5.58
C PRO A 11 -17.12 -1.93 -5.01
N PRO A 12 -16.19 -2.69 -5.62
CA PRO A 12 -15.80 -3.98 -5.06
C PRO A 12 -15.21 -3.78 -3.66
N GLU A 13 -15.56 -4.68 -2.75
CA GLU A 13 -15.09 -4.66 -1.38
C GLU A 13 -14.20 -5.88 -1.10
N LEU A 14 -13.12 -5.65 -0.36
CA LEU A 14 -12.24 -6.69 0.15
C LEU A 14 -12.17 -6.57 1.68
N TRP A 15 -12.58 -7.62 2.37
CA TRP A 15 -12.57 -7.69 3.83
C TRP A 15 -11.53 -8.70 4.29
N ILE A 16 -10.62 -8.27 5.18
CA ILE A 16 -9.56 -9.09 5.76
C ILE A 16 -9.69 -9.02 7.28
N LEU A 17 -9.97 -10.14 7.94
CA LEU A 17 -10.09 -10.19 9.39
C LEU A 17 -8.73 -9.97 10.08
N GLY A 18 -7.68 -10.57 9.56
CA GLY A 18 -6.31 -10.45 10.07
C GLY A 18 -5.52 -9.29 9.47
N SER A 19 -4.30 -9.57 9.06
CA SER A 19 -3.38 -8.63 8.41
C SER A 19 -3.30 -8.85 6.90
N ALA A 20 -2.93 -7.81 6.17
CA ALA A 20 -2.55 -7.91 4.78
C ALA A 20 -1.11 -8.47 4.64
N GLY A 21 -0.77 -8.94 3.45
CA GLY A 21 0.59 -9.35 3.09
C GLY A 21 1.36 -8.23 2.40
N ASP A 22 2.59 -8.55 2.00
CA ASP A 22 3.47 -7.62 1.30
C ASP A 22 2.87 -7.16 -0.03
N TYR A 23 3.20 -5.92 -0.41
CA TYR A 23 2.73 -5.25 -1.64
C TYR A 23 1.20 -5.14 -1.74
N PHE A 24 0.52 -5.17 -0.59
CA PHE A 24 -0.92 -5.04 -0.56
C PHE A 24 -1.39 -3.74 -1.23
N GLY A 25 -2.44 -3.83 -2.06
CA GLY A 25 -3.01 -2.68 -2.76
C GLY A 25 -2.10 -2.04 -3.81
N GLU A 26 -1.04 -2.73 -4.25
CA GLU A 26 -0.19 -2.28 -5.35
C GLU A 26 -1.03 -2.05 -6.61
N PHE A 27 -0.87 -0.85 -7.21
CA PHE A 27 -1.67 -0.37 -8.35
C PHE A 27 -3.19 -0.43 -8.13
N MET A 28 -3.65 -0.32 -6.90
CA MET A 28 -5.08 -0.25 -6.61
C MET A 28 -5.71 0.96 -7.31
N ALA A 29 -6.72 0.72 -8.14
CA ALA A 29 -7.36 1.74 -8.96
C ALA A 29 -8.75 2.14 -8.47
N GLY A 30 -9.34 1.40 -7.52
CA GLY A 30 -10.67 1.67 -6.99
C GLY A 30 -11.10 0.61 -5.97
N GLY A 31 -12.35 0.72 -5.51
CA GLY A 31 -12.92 -0.18 -4.52
C GLY A 31 -12.58 0.20 -3.08
N ILE A 32 -12.98 -0.65 -2.16
CA ILE A 32 -12.80 -0.48 -0.72
C ILE A 32 -12.10 -1.71 -0.16
N ALA A 33 -11.05 -1.52 0.61
CA ALA A 33 -10.43 -2.58 1.39
C ALA A 33 -10.59 -2.29 2.89
N VAL A 34 -10.86 -3.33 3.68
CA VAL A 34 -10.96 -3.25 5.14
C VAL A 34 -10.06 -4.31 5.76
N ILE A 35 -9.10 -3.87 6.58
CA ILE A 35 -8.13 -4.74 7.27
C ILE A 35 -8.37 -4.59 8.77
N CYS A 36 -8.92 -5.64 9.38
CA CYS A 36 -9.36 -5.59 10.78
C CYS A 36 -8.22 -5.77 11.79
N GLY A 37 -7.09 -6.33 11.40
CA GLY A 37 -5.95 -6.57 12.28
C GLY A 37 -6.24 -7.49 13.46
N TYR A 38 -7.19 -8.42 13.33
CA TYR A 38 -7.54 -9.37 14.37
C TYR A 38 -6.66 -10.61 14.26
N GLU A 39 -6.00 -10.98 15.37
CA GLU A 39 -5.06 -12.11 15.38
C GLU A 39 -4.06 -12.08 14.22
N ALA A 40 -3.57 -10.87 13.92
CA ALA A 40 -2.66 -10.64 12.80
C ALA A 40 -1.36 -11.44 12.96
N GLN A 41 -0.89 -12.05 11.88
CA GLN A 41 0.39 -12.78 11.88
C GLN A 41 1.56 -11.86 12.23
N ASN A 42 1.50 -10.59 11.80
CA ASN A 42 2.42 -9.55 12.20
C ASN A 42 1.64 -8.44 12.91
N SER A 43 1.66 -8.47 14.24
CA SER A 43 0.95 -7.50 15.08
C SER A 43 1.55 -6.08 15.02
N GLU A 44 2.81 -5.95 14.62
CA GLU A 44 3.51 -4.67 14.50
C GLU A 44 3.26 -3.99 13.15
N ASN A 45 2.87 -4.77 12.14
CA ASN A 45 2.65 -4.26 10.79
C ASN A 45 1.52 -5.01 10.07
N ILE A 46 0.30 -4.54 10.22
CA ILE A 46 -0.88 -5.16 9.60
C ILE A 46 -1.02 -4.91 8.09
N LEU A 47 -0.26 -3.98 7.53
CA LEU A 47 -0.31 -3.62 6.11
C LEU A 47 0.71 -4.36 5.24
N GLY A 48 1.65 -5.11 5.86
CA GLY A 48 2.73 -5.77 5.14
C GLY A 48 3.83 -4.79 4.68
N TYR A 49 4.76 -5.30 3.88
CA TYR A 49 5.88 -4.53 3.34
C TYR A 49 5.47 -3.79 2.06
N ARG A 50 5.84 -2.50 1.94
CA ARG A 50 5.58 -1.63 0.78
C ARG A 50 4.13 -1.62 0.28
N PRO A 51 3.13 -1.42 1.13
CA PRO A 51 1.75 -1.38 0.69
C PRO A 51 1.45 -0.12 -0.14
N PHE A 52 0.47 -0.22 -1.04
CA PHE A 52 -0.13 0.86 -1.85
C PHE A 52 0.80 1.53 -2.86
N VAL A 53 1.90 0.90 -3.25
CA VAL A 53 2.76 1.42 -4.33
C VAL A 53 1.95 1.53 -5.62
N GLY A 54 2.01 2.69 -6.28
CA GLY A 54 1.27 2.95 -7.51
C GLY A 54 -0.25 3.06 -7.36
N MET A 55 -0.76 3.20 -6.14
CA MET A 55 -2.20 3.39 -5.91
C MET A 55 -2.71 4.64 -6.61
N VAL A 56 -3.80 4.54 -7.37
CA VAL A 56 -4.41 5.64 -8.13
C VAL A 56 -5.88 5.88 -7.78
N GLY A 57 -6.49 5.03 -6.95
CA GLY A 57 -7.86 5.17 -6.50
C GLY A 57 -8.21 4.18 -5.40
N GLY A 58 -9.43 4.31 -4.85
CA GLY A 58 -9.95 3.47 -3.78
C GLY A 58 -9.77 4.04 -2.38
N LYS A 59 -10.35 3.32 -1.40
CA LYS A 59 -10.30 3.63 0.03
C LYS A 59 -9.84 2.40 0.79
N VAL A 60 -9.05 2.59 1.83
CA VAL A 60 -8.57 1.51 2.69
C VAL A 60 -8.80 1.88 4.15
N PHE A 61 -9.64 1.12 4.82
CA PHE A 61 -9.82 1.19 6.27
C PHE A 61 -8.91 0.14 6.90
N PHE A 62 -8.18 0.50 7.93
CA PHE A 62 -7.37 -0.47 8.64
C PHE A 62 -7.30 -0.15 10.13
N ARG A 63 -7.17 -1.19 10.95
CA ARG A 63 -7.16 -1.13 12.39
C ARG A 63 -5.89 -1.77 12.93
N GLY A 64 -5.02 -0.97 13.50
CA GLY A 64 -3.77 -1.43 14.13
C GLY A 64 -2.52 -0.74 13.60
N PRO A 65 -1.35 -1.15 14.09
CA PRO A 65 -0.09 -0.52 13.74
C PRO A 65 0.36 -0.88 12.33
N HIS A 66 1.19 -0.01 11.75
CA HIS A 66 1.82 -0.23 10.45
C HIS A 66 3.23 0.37 10.44
N CYS A 67 4.14 -0.24 9.67
CA CYS A 67 5.51 0.26 9.50
C CYS A 67 5.65 1.29 8.38
N GLY A 68 4.57 1.71 7.76
CA GLY A 68 4.55 2.70 6.70
C GLY A 68 3.76 2.23 5.47
N TYR A 69 3.69 3.12 4.49
CA TYR A 69 3.02 2.90 3.21
C TYR A 69 3.63 3.82 2.14
N SER A 70 3.28 3.63 0.87
CA SER A 70 3.73 4.54 -0.20
C SER A 70 3.10 5.92 -0.05
N GLU A 71 3.76 6.82 0.68
CA GLU A 71 3.29 8.20 0.86
C GLU A 71 3.27 9.01 -0.44
N THR A 72 3.97 8.56 -1.45
CA THR A 72 3.92 9.17 -2.80
C THR A 72 2.56 8.93 -3.45
N ASP A 73 1.96 7.77 -3.20
CA ASP A 73 0.77 7.30 -3.90
C ASP A 73 -0.49 7.41 -3.06
N ALA A 74 -0.36 7.33 -1.74
CA ALA A 74 -1.47 7.32 -0.80
C ALA A 74 -1.27 8.34 0.33
N LYS A 75 -2.34 8.64 1.05
CA LYS A 75 -2.33 9.50 2.24
C LYS A 75 -3.39 9.06 3.24
N LEU A 76 -3.09 9.24 4.50
CA LEU A 76 -4.09 9.18 5.57
C LEU A 76 -4.97 10.43 5.52
N ILE A 77 -6.24 10.25 5.77
CA ILE A 77 -7.20 11.33 5.94
C ILE A 77 -8.01 11.10 7.24
N PRO A 78 -8.57 12.16 7.84
CA PRO A 78 -9.45 11.99 8.97
C PRO A 78 -10.62 11.05 8.66
N LEU A 79 -10.88 10.12 9.58
CA LEU A 79 -12.04 9.23 9.50
C LEU A 79 -13.29 10.01 9.93
N GLY A 80 -13.96 10.67 8.97
CA GLY A 80 -15.17 11.43 9.19
C GLY A 80 -16.36 10.54 9.57
N ASP A 81 -17.45 11.17 10.03
CA ASP A 81 -18.63 10.44 10.55
C ASP A 81 -19.31 9.59 9.49
N GLU A 82 -19.40 10.07 8.27
CA GLU A 82 -19.99 9.31 7.15
C GLU A 82 -19.22 8.01 6.89
N ALA A 83 -17.90 8.11 6.79
CA ALA A 83 -17.03 6.96 6.55
C ALA A 83 -17.02 5.99 7.73
N TRP A 84 -17.06 6.51 8.96
CA TRP A 84 -17.17 5.71 10.17
C TRP A 84 -18.48 4.95 10.26
N ASN A 85 -19.62 5.61 10.00
CA ASN A 85 -20.92 4.98 10.05
C ASN A 85 -21.05 3.88 8.98
N TRP A 86 -20.53 4.14 7.77
CA TRP A 86 -20.44 3.14 6.72
C TRP A 86 -19.62 1.92 7.18
N LEU A 87 -18.43 2.15 7.75
CA LEU A 87 -17.58 1.07 8.23
C LEU A 87 -18.27 0.26 9.34
N LEU A 88 -18.87 0.92 10.31
CA LEU A 88 -19.53 0.27 11.46
C LEU A 88 -20.73 -0.58 11.06
N GLU A 89 -21.50 -0.14 10.09
CA GLU A 89 -22.62 -0.90 9.53
C GLU A 89 -22.13 -2.14 8.79
N ASN A 90 -21.18 -1.96 7.87
CA ASN A 90 -20.73 -3.03 7.01
C ASN A 90 -19.84 -4.06 7.73
N ILE A 91 -19.10 -3.67 8.76
CA ILE A 91 -18.33 -4.61 9.56
C ILE A 91 -19.22 -5.58 10.33
N ARG A 92 -20.39 -5.14 10.78
CA ARG A 92 -21.39 -6.02 11.41
C ARG A 92 -21.89 -7.08 10.43
N ILE A 93 -22.21 -6.67 9.20
CA ILE A 93 -22.64 -7.57 8.15
C ILE A 93 -21.54 -8.57 7.79
N TYR A 94 -20.29 -8.09 7.68
CA TYR A 94 -19.13 -8.94 7.41
C TYR A 94 -18.93 -9.98 8.50
N LEU A 95 -18.90 -9.55 9.77
CA LEU A 95 -18.69 -10.44 10.91
C LEU A 95 -19.81 -11.48 11.07
N ASP A 96 -21.04 -11.09 10.81
CA ASP A 96 -22.17 -12.02 10.81
C ASP A 96 -22.00 -13.11 9.75
N ARG A 97 -21.63 -12.71 8.53
CA ARG A 97 -21.41 -13.63 7.41
C ARG A 97 -20.29 -14.66 7.68
N ILE A 98 -19.27 -14.28 8.42
CA ILE A 98 -18.15 -15.18 8.76
C ILE A 98 -18.36 -15.90 10.12
N GLY A 99 -19.52 -15.71 10.78
CA GLY A 99 -19.83 -16.33 12.06
C GLY A 99 -19.02 -15.80 13.25
N ARG A 100 -18.61 -14.52 13.21
CA ARG A 100 -17.77 -13.87 14.23
C ARG A 100 -18.42 -12.60 14.81
N SER A 101 -19.76 -12.63 14.97
CA SER A 101 -20.53 -11.48 15.47
C SER A 101 -20.11 -11.02 16.88
N GLU A 102 -19.45 -11.88 17.67
CA GLU A 102 -18.88 -11.54 18.97
C GLU A 102 -17.79 -10.46 18.90
N LEU A 103 -17.16 -10.29 17.76
CA LEU A 103 -16.10 -9.30 17.56
C LEU A 103 -16.61 -7.88 17.30
N VAL A 104 -17.91 -7.68 17.10
CA VAL A 104 -18.48 -6.35 16.79
C VAL A 104 -18.09 -5.31 17.85
N ALA A 105 -18.14 -5.65 19.13
CA ALA A 105 -17.78 -4.74 20.21
C ALA A 105 -16.29 -4.31 20.15
N LEU A 106 -15.41 -5.25 19.78
CA LEU A 106 -13.98 -4.99 19.63
C LEU A 106 -13.69 -3.99 18.51
N PHE A 107 -14.45 -4.08 17.40
CA PHE A 107 -14.24 -3.23 16.22
C PHE A 107 -15.02 -1.92 16.27
N ALA A 108 -15.86 -1.70 17.28
CA ALA A 108 -16.62 -0.46 17.45
C ALA A 108 -15.80 0.72 18.00
N GLU A 109 -14.52 0.51 18.33
CA GLU A 109 -13.63 1.56 18.84
C GLU A 109 -13.02 2.36 17.70
N ARG A 110 -13.62 3.54 17.40
CA ARG A 110 -13.23 4.40 16.26
C ARG A 110 -11.78 4.83 16.29
N SER A 111 -11.23 5.11 17.46
CA SER A 111 -9.86 5.61 17.64
C SER A 111 -8.79 4.65 17.12
N GLN A 112 -9.10 3.38 16.99
CA GLN A 112 -8.19 2.34 16.48
C GLN A 112 -8.17 2.23 14.96
N TRP A 113 -9.12 2.89 14.27
CA TRP A 113 -9.25 2.83 12.83
C TRP A 113 -8.63 4.02 12.13
N GLN A 114 -8.06 3.76 10.99
CA GLN A 114 -7.47 4.76 10.11
C GLN A 114 -8.06 4.60 8.70
N LEU A 115 -8.13 5.73 7.98
CA LEU A 115 -8.60 5.78 6.60
C LEU A 115 -7.49 6.29 5.70
N LEU A 116 -7.14 5.49 4.70
CA LEU A 116 -6.15 5.81 3.68
C LEU A 116 -6.84 5.90 2.32
N VAL A 117 -6.44 6.88 1.53
CA VAL A 117 -6.94 7.11 0.17
C VAL A 117 -5.78 7.36 -0.80
N ALA A 118 -6.02 7.10 -2.08
CA ALA A 118 -5.05 7.47 -3.12
C ALA A 118 -4.86 8.99 -3.18
N ARG A 119 -3.64 9.43 -3.46
CA ARG A 119 -3.38 10.83 -3.82
C ARG A 119 -3.91 11.13 -5.21
N SER A 120 -4.46 12.31 -5.39
CA SER A 120 -4.83 12.80 -6.71
C SER A 120 -3.60 13.02 -7.59
N PRO A 121 -3.76 13.02 -8.92
CA PRO A 121 -2.65 13.33 -9.83
C PRO A 121 -1.98 14.69 -9.51
N GLN A 122 -2.76 15.70 -9.13
CA GLN A 122 -2.26 17.02 -8.76
C GLN A 122 -1.38 16.97 -7.51
N GLU A 123 -1.76 16.21 -6.51
CA GLU A 123 -0.97 16.04 -5.29
C GLU A 123 0.35 15.27 -5.52
N LYS A 124 0.38 14.39 -6.53
CA LYS A 124 1.60 13.68 -6.92
C LYS A 124 2.60 14.60 -7.62
N ILE A 125 2.12 15.53 -8.44
CA ILE A 125 2.94 16.49 -9.18
C ILE A 125 3.56 17.53 -8.27
N THR A 126 2.86 17.96 -7.23
CA THR A 126 3.33 19.03 -6.32
C THR A 126 4.41 18.57 -5.33
N ARG A 127 4.66 17.28 -5.19
CA ARG A 127 5.83 16.81 -4.44
C ARG A 127 7.09 17.03 -5.26
N PRO A 128 8.11 17.72 -4.73
CA PRO A 128 9.41 17.76 -5.38
C PRO A 128 9.88 16.32 -5.59
N MET A 129 10.20 15.95 -6.82
CA MET A 129 10.93 14.70 -7.07
C MET A 129 12.17 14.76 -6.19
N ARG A 130 12.31 13.81 -5.27
CA ARG A 130 13.58 13.62 -4.57
C ARG A 130 14.63 13.50 -5.66
N SER A 131 15.67 14.30 -5.59
CA SER A 131 16.73 14.24 -6.59
C SER A 131 17.22 12.80 -6.70
N LEU A 132 17.58 12.37 -7.88
CA LEU A 132 18.17 11.05 -8.12
C LEU A 132 19.35 10.79 -7.17
N ASP A 133 20.03 11.86 -6.73
CA ASP A 133 21.14 11.82 -5.79
C ASP A 133 20.72 11.42 -4.36
N SER A 134 19.54 11.85 -3.90
CA SER A 134 19.00 11.41 -2.60
C SER A 134 18.52 9.96 -2.63
N PHE A 135 18.10 9.48 -3.79
CA PHE A 135 17.71 8.09 -3.99
C PHE A 135 18.96 7.19 -4.08
N ARG A 136 20.00 7.65 -4.75
CA ARG A 136 21.29 6.96 -4.78
C ARG A 136 21.90 6.82 -3.39
N SER A 137 21.96 7.87 -2.59
CA SER A 137 22.56 7.79 -1.26
C SER A 137 21.80 6.83 -0.34
N GLN A 138 20.47 6.81 -0.38
CA GLN A 138 19.68 5.91 0.47
C GLN A 138 19.80 4.42 0.11
N ILE A 139 19.92 4.10 -1.18
CA ILE A 139 20.11 2.70 -1.61
C ILE A 139 21.54 2.26 -1.36
N TRP A 140 22.54 3.11 -1.66
CA TRP A 140 23.95 2.77 -1.47
C TRP A 140 24.33 2.65 -0.01
N ASP A 141 23.79 3.50 0.87
CA ASP A 141 24.12 3.49 2.29
C ASP A 141 23.43 2.37 3.08
N GLN A 142 22.25 1.91 2.68
CA GLN A 142 21.48 0.91 3.43
C GLN A 142 21.64 -0.53 2.95
N GLU A 143 21.76 -0.77 1.66
CA GLU A 143 21.80 -2.14 1.12
C GLU A 143 23.20 -2.58 0.63
N LEU A 144 24.07 -1.66 0.28
CA LEU A 144 25.38 -1.97 -0.30
C LEU A 144 26.58 -1.50 0.56
N GLY A 145 26.33 -1.03 1.76
CA GLY A 145 27.32 -0.43 2.65
C GLY A 145 28.42 -1.35 3.17
N ARG A 146 28.56 -2.57 2.67
CA ARG A 146 29.70 -3.44 2.95
C ARG A 146 30.02 -4.33 1.76
N GLY A 147 30.95 -3.88 0.94
CA GLY A 147 31.60 -4.70 -0.07
C GLY A 147 30.74 -4.92 -1.29
N GLY A 148 30.53 -3.87 -2.03
CA GLY A 148 29.77 -3.90 -3.25
C GLY A 148 30.29 -4.93 -4.24
N LEU A 149 29.41 -5.79 -4.67
CA LEU A 149 29.57 -6.66 -5.83
C LEU A 149 29.32 -5.93 -7.16
N ILE A 150 29.27 -4.62 -7.13
CA ILE A 150 29.22 -3.82 -8.35
C ILE A 150 30.53 -3.05 -8.40
N GLY A 151 31.47 -3.62 -9.12
CA GLY A 151 32.63 -2.89 -9.61
C GLY A 151 32.18 -1.64 -10.38
N ASP A 152 33.14 -0.84 -10.77
CA ASP A 152 32.96 0.37 -11.55
C ASP A 152 31.86 0.18 -12.61
N LEU A 153 30.96 1.14 -12.76
CA LEU A 153 29.89 1.13 -13.76
C LEU A 153 30.39 0.88 -15.20
N SER A 154 31.69 1.06 -15.45
CA SER A 154 32.36 0.69 -16.68
C SER A 154 32.31 -0.82 -16.98
N ASP A 155 32.13 -1.66 -15.96
CA ASP A 155 32.02 -3.12 -16.15
C ASP A 155 30.62 -3.55 -16.58
N LEU A 156 29.58 -2.72 -16.38
CA LEU A 156 28.23 -2.99 -16.85
C LEU A 156 28.10 -2.97 -18.39
N ASP A 157 28.96 -2.20 -19.06
CA ASP A 157 29.00 -2.14 -20.52
C ASP A 157 29.50 -3.45 -21.16
N ARG A 158 30.13 -4.32 -20.40
CA ARG A 158 30.66 -5.60 -20.83
C ARG A 158 29.86 -6.80 -20.36
N SER A 159 28.80 -6.57 -19.60
CA SER A 159 27.99 -7.64 -19.07
C SER A 159 26.87 -8.04 -20.05
N PRO A 160 26.65 -9.31 -20.33
CA PRO A 160 25.55 -9.79 -21.16
C PRO A 160 24.19 -9.71 -20.45
N ILE A 161 24.08 -8.99 -19.37
CA ILE A 161 22.87 -8.92 -18.54
C ILE A 161 21.96 -7.82 -19.07
N ALA A 162 20.70 -8.17 -19.37
CA ALA A 162 19.64 -7.20 -19.64
C ALA A 162 19.11 -6.65 -18.31
N LEU A 163 19.27 -5.36 -18.08
CA LEU A 163 18.69 -4.66 -16.94
C LEU A 163 17.28 -4.18 -17.32
N ILE A 164 16.27 -4.71 -16.65
CA ILE A 164 14.88 -4.24 -16.79
C ILE A 164 14.62 -3.22 -15.70
N THR A 165 14.48 -1.96 -16.05
CA THR A 165 14.11 -0.89 -15.11
C THR A 165 12.83 -0.23 -15.57
N SER A 166 11.81 -0.20 -14.70
CA SER A 166 10.61 0.65 -14.82
C SER A 166 9.96 0.68 -16.22
N GLY A 167 9.81 -0.47 -16.86
CA GLY A 167 9.19 -0.57 -18.19
C GLY A 167 10.10 -0.21 -19.37
N HIS A 168 11.37 0.11 -19.14
CA HIS A 168 12.35 0.33 -20.20
C HIS A 168 13.34 -0.82 -20.27
N LEU A 169 13.37 -1.48 -21.40
CA LEU A 169 14.37 -2.49 -21.69
C LEU A 169 15.64 -1.79 -22.20
N ARG A 170 16.68 -1.73 -21.39
CA ARG A 170 18.01 -1.36 -21.88
C ARG A 170 18.79 -2.63 -22.18
N ARG A 171 19.06 -2.82 -23.45
CA ARG A 171 19.86 -3.92 -23.93
C ARG A 171 21.32 -3.49 -23.98
N PHE A 172 22.14 -4.14 -23.19
CA PHE A 172 23.57 -4.02 -23.29
C PHE A 172 24.04 -5.07 -24.32
N ILE A 173 24.62 -4.60 -25.41
CA ILE A 173 25.25 -5.45 -26.44
C ILE A 173 26.75 -5.40 -26.13
N PRO A 174 27.44 -6.56 -26.09
CA PRO A 174 28.87 -6.60 -25.87
C PRO A 174 29.66 -5.94 -26.99
#